data_b33427bace76486507a2f8ac48fc8d15
#
_entry.id   b33427bace76486507a2f8ac48fc8d15
#
_cell.length_a   1.000
_cell.length_b   1.000
_cell.length_c   1.000
_cell.angle_alpha   90.00
_cell.angle_beta   90.00
_cell.angle_gamma   90.00
#
_symmetry.space_group_name_H-M   'P 1'
#
loop_
_entity.id
_entity.type
_entity.pdbx_description
1 polymer ?
#
loop_
_entity_poly.entity_id
_entity_poly.type
_entity_poly.pdbx_seq_one_letter_code
_entity_poly.pdbx_strand_id
1 'polypeptide(L)'
;MAHSEFSPSQLHRIISCPSSVQLYHDLGVYNEVAPSSLYAEEGTLLHSYMEKALFTSDLSFIPDAEHRTIVKAAAEYVRDFIPKYTQNVKILQEQRVEVPDVPQVYGTADLILYIKDDEVPEACELHVFDYKFGAGVWVDAEDNPQFMAYLLGAVKAVNADTRGKIFAHVVQPRSSCGESKPGC
;
A
#
# COMPACT_ATOMS: atom_id res chain seq x y z
N MET A 1 -15.99 5.30 3.87
CA MET A 1 -16.19 3.85 3.58
C MET A 1 -16.07 3.10 4.89
N ALA A 2 -16.90 2.07 5.12
CA ALA A 2 -16.76 1.25 6.32
C ALA A 2 -15.46 0.44 6.23
N HIS A 3 -14.61 0.54 7.24
CA HIS A 3 -13.43 -0.30 7.34
C HIS A 3 -13.82 -1.73 7.68
N SER A 4 -13.10 -2.71 7.10
CA SER A 4 -13.28 -4.09 7.52
C SER A 4 -12.79 -4.26 8.96
N GLU A 5 -13.54 -5.00 9.76
CA GLU A 5 -13.13 -5.49 11.08
C GLU A 5 -11.80 -6.23 11.00
N PHE A 6 -11.59 -6.97 9.92
CA PHE A 6 -10.37 -7.71 9.61
C PHE A 6 -9.57 -7.03 8.51
N SER A 7 -9.46 -5.67 8.55
CA SER A 7 -8.69 -4.96 7.54
C SER A 7 -7.22 -5.41 7.54
N PRO A 8 -6.54 -5.43 6.39
CA PRO A 8 -5.13 -5.83 6.30
C PRO A 8 -4.24 -5.11 7.31
N SER A 9 -4.47 -3.83 7.58
CA SER A 9 -3.71 -3.05 8.57
C SER A 9 -3.90 -3.51 10.02
N GLN A 10 -4.95 -4.29 10.33
CA GLN A 10 -5.24 -4.83 11.66
C GLN A 10 -4.71 -6.25 11.84
N LEU A 11 -4.29 -6.93 10.76
CA LEU A 11 -3.92 -8.35 10.81
C LEU A 11 -2.77 -8.64 11.77
N HIS A 12 -1.77 -7.77 11.85
CA HIS A 12 -0.68 -7.94 12.81
C HIS A 12 -1.20 -8.06 14.26
N ARG A 13 -2.12 -7.19 14.67
CA ARG A 13 -2.76 -7.24 16.00
C ARG A 13 -3.60 -8.50 16.16
N ILE A 14 -4.41 -8.83 15.16
CA ILE A 14 -5.35 -9.96 15.21
C ILE A 14 -4.59 -11.30 15.30
N ILE A 15 -3.52 -11.45 14.52
CA ILE A 15 -2.68 -12.66 14.56
C ILE A 15 -1.95 -12.77 15.90
N SER A 16 -1.43 -11.65 16.41
CA SER A 16 -0.73 -11.63 17.70
C SER A 16 -1.67 -11.85 18.89
N CYS A 17 -2.92 -11.40 18.79
CA CYS A 17 -3.93 -11.53 19.83
C CYS A 17 -5.33 -11.70 19.22
N PRO A 18 -5.74 -12.93 18.86
CA PRO A 18 -7.05 -13.17 18.24
C PRO A 18 -8.23 -12.68 19.09
N SER A 19 -8.13 -12.79 20.43
CA SER A 19 -9.15 -12.30 21.35
C SER A 19 -9.33 -10.79 21.33
N SER A 20 -8.40 -10.04 20.72
CA SER A 20 -8.51 -8.58 20.58
C SER A 20 -9.74 -8.16 19.78
N VAL A 21 -10.21 -8.97 18.85
CA VAL A 21 -11.43 -8.71 18.07
C VAL A 21 -12.64 -8.69 19.01
N GLN A 22 -12.81 -9.75 19.82
CA GLN A 22 -13.91 -9.84 20.78
C GLN A 22 -13.84 -8.71 21.83
N LEU A 23 -12.63 -8.39 22.31
CA LEU A 23 -12.44 -7.30 23.27
C LEU A 23 -12.90 -5.95 22.72
N TYR A 24 -12.61 -5.65 21.46
CA TYR A 24 -13.07 -4.42 20.80
C TYR A 24 -14.59 -4.35 20.70
N HIS A 25 -15.26 -5.49 20.44
CA HIS A 25 -16.72 -5.58 20.49
C HIS A 25 -17.28 -5.35 21.89
N ASP A 26 -16.72 -6.04 22.89
CA ASP A 26 -17.19 -5.96 24.28
C ASP A 26 -17.04 -4.54 24.86
N LEU A 27 -16.00 -3.82 24.45
CA LEU A 27 -15.76 -2.44 24.86
C LEU A 27 -16.54 -1.42 24.01
N GLY A 28 -17.22 -1.84 22.94
CA GLY A 28 -17.96 -0.95 22.05
C GLY A 28 -17.08 0.01 21.21
N VAL A 29 -15.75 -0.13 21.26
CA VAL A 29 -14.81 0.79 20.57
C VAL A 29 -14.73 0.56 19.06
N TYR A 30 -15.39 -0.46 18.55
CA TYR A 30 -15.39 -0.79 17.13
C TYR A 30 -15.99 0.32 16.25
N ASN A 31 -16.96 1.06 16.80
CA ASN A 31 -17.66 2.14 16.12
C ASN A 31 -17.16 3.53 16.56
N GLU A 32 -16.22 3.59 17.51
CA GLU A 32 -15.62 4.86 17.89
C GLU A 32 -14.63 5.29 16.81
N VAL A 33 -15.02 6.31 16.05
CA VAL A 33 -14.07 7.04 15.22
C VAL A 33 -13.21 7.86 16.17
N ALA A 34 -12.03 7.34 16.52
CA ALA A 34 -11.06 8.14 17.24
C ALA A 34 -10.83 9.44 16.44
N PRO A 35 -10.76 10.61 17.11
CA PRO A 35 -10.45 11.84 16.42
C PRO A 35 -9.14 11.64 15.63
N SER A 36 -9.17 11.95 14.33
CA SER A 36 -7.99 11.83 13.48
C SER A 36 -6.88 12.69 14.08
N SER A 37 -5.72 12.11 14.26
CA SER A 37 -4.56 12.91 14.65
C SER A 37 -4.14 13.79 13.45
N LEU A 38 -3.51 14.94 13.72
CA LEU A 38 -2.94 15.79 12.66
C LEU A 38 -2.02 14.99 11.72
N TYR A 39 -1.31 13.99 12.25
CA TYR A 39 -0.47 13.08 11.44
C TYR A 39 -1.29 12.18 10.52
N ALA A 40 -2.46 11.71 10.95
CA ALA A 40 -3.34 10.90 10.12
C ALA A 40 -4.00 11.72 9.01
N GLU A 41 -4.36 12.97 9.31
CA GLU A 41 -4.89 13.92 8.31
C GLU A 41 -3.83 14.28 7.27
N GLU A 42 -2.61 14.56 7.72
CA GLU A 42 -1.47 14.81 6.84
C GLU A 42 -1.19 13.59 5.94
N GLY A 43 -1.19 12.37 6.51
CA GLY A 43 -1.03 11.13 5.75
C GLY A 43 -2.07 11.01 4.64
N THR A 44 -3.34 11.20 4.96
CA THR A 44 -4.44 11.15 3.99
C THR A 44 -4.26 12.19 2.88
N LEU A 45 -3.83 13.40 3.22
CA LEU A 45 -3.55 14.46 2.25
C LEU A 45 -2.41 14.07 1.30
N LEU A 46 -1.32 13.50 1.84
CA LEU A 46 -0.17 13.07 1.03
C LEU A 46 -0.53 11.91 0.10
N HIS A 47 -1.39 10.96 0.52
CA HIS A 47 -1.94 9.95 -0.38
C HIS A 47 -2.71 10.58 -1.54
N SER A 48 -3.58 11.56 -1.27
CA SER A 48 -4.34 12.25 -2.33
C SER A 48 -3.46 13.02 -3.31
N TYR A 49 -2.32 13.54 -2.85
CA TYR A 49 -1.32 14.16 -3.73
C TYR A 49 -0.58 13.11 -4.58
N MET A 50 -0.28 11.95 -3.98
CA MET A 50 0.43 10.88 -4.67
C MET A 50 -0.36 10.31 -5.85
N GLU A 51 -1.69 10.16 -5.71
CA GLU A 51 -2.56 9.71 -6.79
C GLU A 51 -2.40 10.56 -8.07
N LYS A 52 -2.29 11.88 -7.90
CA LYS A 52 -2.10 12.83 -9.01
C LYS A 52 -0.64 12.84 -9.49
N ALA A 53 0.29 12.87 -8.53
CA ALA A 53 1.71 13.00 -8.79
C ALA A 53 2.29 11.83 -9.60
N LEU A 54 1.67 10.66 -9.57
CA LEU A 54 2.15 9.48 -10.30
C LEU A 54 2.23 9.72 -11.81
N PHE A 55 1.32 10.54 -12.36
CA PHE A 55 1.18 10.76 -13.82
C PHE A 55 1.61 12.14 -14.28
N THR A 56 2.15 12.98 -13.40
CA THR A 56 2.66 14.31 -13.77
C THR A 56 3.97 14.64 -13.06
N SER A 57 4.84 15.37 -13.74
CA SER A 57 6.02 15.98 -13.12
C SER A 57 5.72 17.38 -12.55
N ASP A 58 4.59 17.98 -12.92
CA ASP A 58 4.14 19.26 -12.34
C ASP A 58 3.47 19.02 -10.99
N LEU A 59 4.13 19.45 -9.94
CA LEU A 59 3.65 19.36 -8.55
C LEU A 59 3.20 20.72 -8.00
N SER A 60 2.91 21.69 -8.85
CA SER A 60 2.46 23.03 -8.43
C SER A 60 1.14 23.03 -7.66
N PHE A 61 0.34 21.97 -7.81
CA PHE A 61 -0.90 21.77 -7.07
C PHE A 61 -0.68 21.46 -5.58
N ILE A 62 0.56 21.14 -5.16
CA ILE A 62 0.92 20.90 -3.76
C ILE A 62 1.48 22.22 -3.20
N PRO A 63 0.75 22.93 -2.31
CA PRO A 63 1.17 24.26 -1.85
C PRO A 63 2.37 24.21 -0.93
N ASP A 64 2.48 23.17 -0.09
CA ASP A 64 3.56 23.01 0.87
C ASP A 64 4.83 22.45 0.22
N ALA A 65 5.99 23.03 0.54
CA ALA A 65 7.28 22.68 -0.06
C ALA A 65 7.82 21.33 0.45
N GLU A 66 7.58 21.02 1.73
CA GLU A 66 7.99 19.74 2.32
C GLU A 66 7.16 18.62 1.72
N HIS A 67 5.82 18.78 1.64
CA HIS A 67 4.92 17.84 0.99
C HIS A 67 5.30 17.58 -0.47
N ARG A 68 5.68 18.63 -1.22
CA ARG A 68 6.18 18.47 -2.59
C ARG A 68 7.42 17.59 -2.66
N THR A 69 8.35 17.77 -1.74
CA THR A 69 9.59 16.99 -1.69
C THR A 69 9.30 15.52 -1.39
N ILE A 70 8.43 15.26 -0.42
CA ILE A 70 8.04 13.92 0.00
C ILE A 70 7.33 13.19 -1.14
N VAL A 71 6.31 13.81 -1.73
CA VAL A 71 5.51 13.23 -2.82
C VAL A 71 6.36 13.04 -4.07
N LYS A 72 7.26 13.97 -4.37
CA LYS A 72 8.20 13.86 -5.49
C LYS A 72 9.06 12.60 -5.36
N ALA A 73 9.71 12.42 -4.21
CA ALA A 73 10.56 11.27 -3.98
C ALA A 73 9.79 9.94 -4.10
N ALA A 74 8.59 9.86 -3.50
CA ALA A 74 7.73 8.69 -3.61
C ALA A 74 7.31 8.41 -5.06
N ALA A 75 6.88 9.43 -5.79
CA ALA A 75 6.43 9.29 -7.18
C ALA A 75 7.58 8.91 -8.14
N GLU A 76 8.78 9.45 -7.94
CA GLU A 76 9.97 9.09 -8.71
C GLU A 76 10.31 7.61 -8.49
N TYR A 77 10.35 7.15 -7.24
CA TYR A 77 10.59 5.75 -6.92
C TYR A 77 9.59 4.82 -7.60
N VAL A 78 8.29 5.10 -7.51
CA VAL A 78 7.25 4.25 -8.13
C VAL A 78 7.36 4.25 -9.65
N ARG A 79 7.62 5.41 -10.27
CA ARG A 79 7.73 5.52 -11.73
C ARG A 79 8.88 4.70 -12.32
N ASP A 80 9.94 4.42 -11.55
CA ASP A 80 11.06 3.60 -11.99
C ASP A 80 10.64 2.15 -12.28
N PHE A 81 9.54 1.69 -11.69
CA PHE A 81 8.95 0.37 -11.96
C PHE A 81 7.98 0.36 -13.15
N ILE A 82 7.52 1.53 -13.61
CA ILE A 82 6.57 1.60 -14.73
C ILE A 82 7.35 1.51 -16.06
N PRO A 83 7.17 0.44 -16.84
CA PRO A 83 7.89 0.26 -18.10
C PRO A 83 7.54 1.37 -19.11
N LYS A 84 8.55 1.91 -19.78
CA LYS A 84 8.40 2.98 -20.78
C LYS A 84 7.86 2.51 -22.13
N TYR A 85 7.96 1.21 -22.41
CA TYR A 85 7.80 0.66 -23.77
C TYR A 85 6.89 -0.57 -23.87
N THR A 86 6.14 -0.91 -22.83
CA THR A 86 5.17 -2.01 -22.90
C THR A 86 3.74 -1.50 -22.87
N GLN A 87 2.86 -2.13 -23.66
CA GLN A 87 1.45 -1.79 -23.71
C GLN A 87 0.60 -2.59 -22.70
N ASN A 88 1.18 -3.65 -22.12
CA ASN A 88 0.46 -4.56 -21.22
C ASN A 88 0.72 -4.23 -19.75
N VAL A 89 0.48 -2.96 -19.38
CA VAL A 89 0.62 -2.48 -18.01
C VAL A 89 -0.75 -2.10 -17.48
N LYS A 90 -1.13 -2.68 -16.34
CA LYS A 90 -2.32 -2.30 -15.60
C LYS A 90 -1.91 -1.58 -14.32
N ILE A 91 -2.39 -0.36 -14.14
CA ILE A 91 -2.15 0.47 -12.95
C ILE A 91 -3.49 0.71 -12.28
N LEU A 92 -3.61 0.32 -11.02
CA LEU A 92 -4.81 0.52 -10.20
C LEU A 92 -4.38 1.28 -8.94
N GLN A 93 -4.97 2.47 -8.71
CA GLN A 93 -4.76 3.28 -7.52
C GLN A 93 -5.96 3.15 -6.59
N GLU A 94 -5.74 3.22 -5.29
CA GLU A 94 -6.78 3.13 -4.25
C GLU A 94 -7.73 1.95 -4.49
N GLN A 95 -7.14 0.82 -4.86
CA GLN A 95 -7.91 -0.35 -5.27
C GLN A 95 -8.37 -1.15 -4.06
N ARG A 96 -9.69 -1.29 -3.90
CA ARG A 96 -10.24 -2.27 -2.97
C ARG A 96 -9.86 -3.68 -3.40
N VAL A 97 -9.28 -4.43 -2.50
CA VAL A 97 -8.89 -5.83 -2.68
C VAL A 97 -9.46 -6.69 -1.54
N GLU A 98 -9.73 -7.95 -1.85
CA GLU A 98 -10.27 -8.94 -0.91
C GLU A 98 -9.39 -10.18 -0.96
N VAL A 99 -9.07 -10.74 0.20
CA VAL A 99 -8.32 -11.99 0.28
C VAL A 99 -9.19 -13.12 -0.28
N PRO A 100 -8.68 -13.91 -1.25
CA PRO A 100 -9.42 -15.06 -1.77
C PRO A 100 -9.85 -16.00 -0.64
N ASP A 101 -11.09 -16.51 -0.73
CA ASP A 101 -11.70 -17.44 0.23
C ASP A 101 -11.91 -16.90 1.65
N VAL A 102 -11.46 -15.66 1.92
CA VAL A 102 -11.66 -14.97 3.21
C VAL A 102 -12.22 -13.56 2.96
N PRO A 103 -13.45 -13.42 2.48
CA PRO A 103 -14.00 -12.14 2.03
C PRO A 103 -14.17 -11.10 3.15
N GLN A 104 -14.08 -11.52 4.42
CA GLN A 104 -14.06 -10.62 5.57
C GLN A 104 -12.77 -9.81 5.65
N VAL A 105 -11.66 -10.33 5.07
CA VAL A 105 -10.37 -9.65 5.01
C VAL A 105 -10.31 -8.86 3.71
N TYR A 106 -10.56 -7.58 3.79
CA TYR A 106 -10.48 -6.65 2.67
C TYR A 106 -9.93 -5.29 3.10
N GLY A 107 -9.36 -4.58 2.16
CA GLY A 107 -8.83 -3.23 2.35
C GLY A 107 -8.59 -2.54 1.03
N THR A 108 -7.98 -1.36 1.09
CA THR A 108 -7.60 -0.59 -0.08
C THR A 108 -6.07 -0.62 -0.21
N ALA A 109 -5.57 -1.12 -1.33
CA ALA A 109 -4.15 -1.04 -1.68
C ALA A 109 -3.90 0.29 -2.39
N ASP A 110 -2.87 1.02 -1.98
CA ASP A 110 -2.59 2.36 -2.50
C ASP A 110 -2.28 2.32 -4.00
N LEU A 111 -1.45 1.35 -4.42
CA LEU A 111 -1.15 1.15 -5.83
C LEU A 111 -0.88 -0.32 -6.15
N ILE A 112 -1.48 -0.80 -7.23
CA ILE A 112 -1.18 -2.10 -7.85
C ILE A 112 -0.68 -1.83 -9.27
N LEU A 113 0.52 -2.31 -9.58
CA LEU A 113 1.11 -2.30 -10.90
C LEU A 113 1.26 -3.74 -11.38
N TYR A 114 0.61 -4.11 -12.47
CA TYR A 114 0.76 -5.41 -13.08
C TYR A 114 1.32 -5.26 -14.50
N ILE A 115 2.48 -5.82 -14.72
CA ILE A 115 3.18 -5.86 -16.00
C ILE A 115 2.99 -7.27 -16.55
N LYS A 116 2.21 -7.37 -17.63
CA LYS A 116 1.88 -8.64 -18.22
C LYS A 116 2.75 -8.91 -19.44
N ASP A 117 3.31 -10.11 -19.51
CA ASP A 117 3.90 -10.67 -20.72
C ASP A 117 3.00 -11.81 -21.21
N ASP A 118 2.47 -11.68 -22.44
CA ASP A 118 1.56 -12.69 -23.01
C ASP A 118 2.30 -13.87 -23.60
N GLU A 119 3.59 -13.74 -23.88
CA GLU A 119 4.42 -14.79 -24.48
C GLU A 119 5.19 -15.59 -23.40
N VAL A 120 5.66 -14.90 -22.35
CA VAL A 120 6.48 -15.47 -21.29
C VAL A 120 5.84 -15.20 -19.94
N PRO A 121 4.95 -16.08 -19.46
CA PRO A 121 4.23 -15.87 -18.20
C PRO A 121 5.13 -15.66 -16.97
N GLU A 122 6.30 -16.25 -16.96
CA GLU A 122 7.32 -16.10 -15.91
C GLU A 122 7.96 -14.69 -15.91
N ALA A 123 7.80 -13.92 -16.98
CA ALA A 123 8.22 -12.53 -17.08
C ALA A 123 7.16 -11.54 -16.58
N CYS A 124 5.96 -12.02 -16.24
CA CYS A 124 4.95 -11.17 -15.60
C CYS A 124 5.45 -10.66 -14.24
N GLU A 125 5.15 -9.42 -13.91
CA GLU A 125 5.49 -8.84 -12.63
C GLU A 125 4.27 -8.14 -12.01
N LEU A 126 3.98 -8.49 -10.75
CA LEU A 126 2.96 -7.84 -9.94
C LEU A 126 3.63 -7.09 -8.80
N HIS A 127 3.44 -5.79 -8.73
CA HIS A 127 3.94 -4.94 -7.66
C HIS A 127 2.76 -4.34 -6.89
N VAL A 128 2.81 -4.43 -5.57
CA VAL A 128 1.88 -3.76 -4.66
C VAL A 128 2.67 -2.76 -3.83
N PHE A 129 2.27 -1.49 -3.90
CA PHE A 129 2.89 -0.41 -3.15
C PHE A 129 1.95 0.04 -2.04
N ASP A 130 2.52 0.31 -0.87
CA ASP A 130 1.85 0.89 0.28
C ASP A 130 2.66 2.11 0.72
N TYR A 131 1.99 3.27 0.75
CA TYR A 131 2.63 4.54 1.08
C TYR A 131 2.56 4.80 2.57
N LYS A 132 3.72 4.99 3.20
CA LYS A 132 3.85 5.29 4.61
C LYS A 132 4.49 6.68 4.78
N PHE A 133 3.63 7.70 4.75
CA PHE A 133 4.07 9.10 4.86
C PHE A 133 4.32 9.56 6.30
N GLY A 134 4.06 8.73 7.30
CA GLY A 134 4.38 9.01 8.70
C GLY A 134 5.89 9.09 8.95
N ALA A 135 6.29 9.85 9.96
CA ALA A 135 7.68 10.00 10.37
C ALA A 135 8.02 9.04 11.53
N GLY A 136 9.17 8.39 11.46
CA GLY A 136 9.81 7.77 12.62
C GLY A 136 9.49 6.31 12.92
N VAL A 137 8.49 5.70 12.27
CA VAL A 137 8.21 4.27 12.43
C VAL A 137 8.56 3.54 11.14
N TRP A 138 9.60 2.71 11.20
CA TRP A 138 9.96 1.84 10.10
C TRP A 138 8.94 0.70 9.97
N VAL A 139 8.44 0.48 8.76
CA VAL A 139 7.56 -0.65 8.42
C VAL A 139 8.31 -1.53 7.45
N ASP A 140 8.43 -2.82 7.77
CA ASP A 140 9.06 -3.81 6.92
C ASP A 140 8.01 -4.49 6.04
N ALA A 141 8.39 -4.84 4.81
CA ALA A 141 7.53 -5.63 3.92
C ALA A 141 7.65 -7.14 4.21
N GLU A 142 8.81 -7.59 4.72
CA GLU A 142 9.07 -8.99 5.04
C GLU A 142 8.21 -9.45 6.21
N ASP A 143 7.59 -10.62 6.09
CA ASP A 143 6.70 -11.23 7.08
C ASP A 143 5.55 -10.33 7.56
N ASN A 144 5.16 -9.34 6.75
CA ASN A 144 4.12 -8.39 7.09
C ASN A 144 2.74 -8.88 6.63
N PRO A 145 1.82 -9.21 7.57
CA PRO A 145 0.50 -9.74 7.22
C PRO A 145 -0.36 -8.78 6.39
N GLN A 146 -0.17 -7.47 6.53
CA GLN A 146 -0.86 -6.47 5.72
C GLN A 146 -0.51 -6.66 4.25
N PHE A 147 0.78 -6.78 3.93
CA PHE A 147 1.24 -6.99 2.57
C PHE A 147 0.83 -8.34 2.01
N MET A 148 0.90 -9.41 2.83
CA MET A 148 0.42 -10.73 2.41
C MET A 148 -1.04 -10.68 1.97
N ALA A 149 -1.90 -10.01 2.73
CA ALA A 149 -3.31 -9.83 2.37
C ALA A 149 -3.49 -9.00 1.09
N TYR A 150 -2.75 -7.90 0.95
CA TYR A 150 -2.81 -7.06 -0.24
C TYR A 150 -2.31 -7.80 -1.49
N LEU A 151 -1.23 -8.56 -1.40
CA LEU A 151 -0.70 -9.35 -2.52
C LEU A 151 -1.71 -10.40 -2.99
N LEU A 152 -2.31 -11.17 -2.06
CA LEU A 152 -3.34 -12.15 -2.39
C LEU A 152 -4.56 -11.50 -3.05
N GLY A 153 -5.00 -10.37 -2.51
CA GLY A 153 -6.12 -9.62 -3.08
C GLY A 153 -5.79 -9.00 -4.43
N ALA A 154 -4.56 -8.53 -4.63
CA ALA A 154 -4.11 -7.96 -5.89
C ALA A 154 -4.03 -9.00 -7.00
N VAL A 155 -3.50 -10.21 -6.72
CA VAL A 155 -3.48 -11.33 -7.66
C VAL A 155 -4.89 -11.57 -8.22
N LYS A 156 -5.90 -11.60 -7.35
CA LYS A 156 -7.31 -11.75 -7.76
C LYS A 156 -7.80 -10.55 -8.57
N ALA A 157 -7.52 -9.33 -8.12
CA ALA A 157 -8.02 -8.10 -8.73
C ALA A 157 -7.53 -7.86 -10.16
N VAL A 158 -6.28 -8.24 -10.46
CA VAL A 158 -5.73 -8.09 -11.81
C VAL A 158 -5.76 -9.38 -12.63
N ASN A 159 -6.17 -10.50 -12.03
CA ASN A 159 -6.08 -11.85 -12.60
C ASN A 159 -4.63 -12.16 -13.01
N ALA A 160 -3.71 -11.96 -12.06
CA ALA A 160 -2.29 -12.11 -12.32
C ALA A 160 -1.90 -13.57 -12.61
N ASP A 161 -0.95 -13.75 -13.52
CA ASP A 161 -0.30 -15.04 -13.70
C ASP A 161 0.67 -15.29 -12.53
N THR A 162 0.39 -16.30 -11.72
CA THR A 162 1.16 -16.61 -10.51
C THR A 162 2.49 -17.32 -10.79
N ARG A 163 2.80 -17.59 -12.06
CA ARG A 163 4.14 -18.06 -12.48
C ARG A 163 5.15 -16.92 -12.54
N GLY A 164 4.67 -15.68 -12.66
CA GLY A 164 5.49 -14.48 -12.64
C GLY A 164 5.97 -14.11 -11.24
N LYS A 165 6.64 -12.96 -11.14
CA LYS A 165 7.18 -12.45 -9.89
C LYS A 165 6.17 -11.54 -9.20
N ILE A 166 6.16 -11.59 -7.86
CA ILE A 166 5.27 -10.77 -7.03
C ILE A 166 6.12 -10.00 -6.01
N PHE A 167 5.91 -8.68 -5.94
CA PHE A 167 6.70 -7.77 -5.11
C PHE A 167 5.80 -6.93 -4.20
N ALA A 168 6.23 -6.74 -2.96
CA ALA A 168 5.66 -5.79 -2.01
C ALA A 168 6.64 -4.62 -1.81
N HIS A 169 6.13 -3.39 -1.86
CA HIS A 169 6.93 -2.18 -1.69
C HIS A 169 6.35 -1.31 -0.58
N VAL A 170 7.16 -1.00 0.42
CA VAL A 170 6.84 0.02 1.41
C VAL A 170 7.54 1.31 1.02
N VAL A 171 6.78 2.33 0.65
CA VAL A 171 7.33 3.62 0.23
C VAL A 171 7.32 4.58 1.40
N GLN A 172 8.48 4.79 2.02
CA GLN A 172 8.64 5.56 3.28
C GLN A 172 9.62 6.73 3.11
N PRO A 173 9.25 7.80 2.39
CA PRO A 173 10.18 8.88 2.04
C PRO A 173 10.67 9.72 3.22
N ARG A 174 10.04 9.61 4.39
CA ARG A 174 10.44 10.30 5.64
C ARG A 174 11.25 9.44 6.59
N SER A 175 11.37 8.13 6.34
CA SER A 175 12.18 7.28 7.20
C SER A 175 13.63 7.36 6.76
N SER A 176 14.52 7.78 7.66
CA SER A 176 15.95 7.59 7.47
C SER A 176 16.25 6.11 7.65
N CYS A 177 16.79 5.47 6.63
CA CYS A 177 17.41 4.17 6.81
C CYS A 177 18.59 4.35 7.77
N GLY A 178 18.45 3.85 9.00
CA GLY A 178 19.58 3.82 9.92
C GLY A 178 20.69 2.94 9.33
N GLU A 179 21.94 3.36 9.43
CA GLU A 179 23.15 2.70 8.89
C GLU A 179 23.33 1.22 9.26
N SER A 180 22.36 0.61 9.94
CA SER A 180 22.45 -0.73 10.53
C SER A 180 21.51 -1.78 9.96
N LYS A 181 20.74 -1.51 8.88
CA LYS A 181 19.94 -2.56 8.25
C LYS A 181 20.42 -2.83 6.82
N PRO A 182 20.87 -4.06 6.52
CA PRO A 182 21.16 -4.46 5.15
C PRO A 182 19.81 -4.55 4.38
N GLY A 183 19.69 -3.79 3.30
CA GLY A 183 18.49 -3.82 2.43
C GLY A 183 17.76 -2.49 2.29
N CYS A 184 18.26 -1.39 2.81
CA CYS A 184 17.79 -0.04 2.49
C CYS A 184 18.38 0.44 1.18
#